data_3260b461051a727fd5610c06e925e929
#
_entry.id   3260b461051a727fd5610c06e925e929
#
_cell.length_a   1.000
_cell.length_b   1.000
_cell.length_c   1.000
_cell.angle_alpha   90.00
_cell.angle_beta   90.00
_cell.angle_gamma   90.00
#
_symmetry.space_group_name_H-M   'P 1'
#
loop_
_entity.id
_entity.type
_entity.pdbx_description
1 polymer ?
#
loop_
_entity_poly.entity_id
_entity_poly.type
_entity_poly.pdbx_seq_one_letter_code
_entity_poly.pdbx_strand_id
1 'polypeptide(L)'
;CSEKTEGCIREIDCPLADAQLVMLHTLYFKGAWTDKFDPAQTRTETFRGNLREVAVPMMHDRQRAGYAATESFTAVSLPYGNEAYSMLLVLPAAGTDMAQAGRALADGAWKELTSRLYGAQVDLKLPKFELAYDTSLIEMLQEMGIHDAFSGEADFSGLTPDPLYFNVFKQQSVLRVDERGTEAASVTWAGLDTSLPEGGEEPVA
;
A
#
# COMPACT_ATOMS: atom_id res chain seq x y z
N CYS A 1 -0.22 12.21 -14.23
CA CYS A 1 -0.30 11.67 -12.86
C CYS A 1 -0.27 12.77 -11.80
N SER A 2 0.67 13.69 -11.88
CA SER A 2 0.86 14.75 -10.87
C SER A 2 -0.43 15.51 -10.53
N GLU A 3 -1.22 15.92 -11.52
CA GLU A 3 -2.50 16.61 -11.28
C GLU A 3 -3.50 15.75 -10.52
N LYS A 4 -3.62 14.46 -10.86
CA LYS A 4 -4.58 13.52 -10.24
C LYS A 4 -4.16 13.03 -8.86
N THR A 5 -2.90 13.20 -8.49
CA THR A 5 -2.34 12.82 -7.19
C THR A 5 -1.91 14.04 -6.36
N GLU A 6 -2.37 15.24 -6.73
CA GLU A 6 -2.01 16.52 -6.10
C GLU A 6 -0.49 16.69 -5.88
N GLY A 7 0.31 16.19 -6.83
CA GLY A 7 1.77 16.26 -6.79
C GLY A 7 2.46 15.21 -5.92
N CYS A 8 1.72 14.27 -5.32
CA CYS A 8 2.32 13.17 -4.56
C CYS A 8 3.16 12.26 -5.46
N ILE A 9 2.68 11.99 -6.69
CA ILE A 9 3.40 11.23 -7.72
C ILE A 9 3.59 12.15 -8.91
N ARG A 10 4.80 12.69 -9.07
CA ARG A 10 5.11 13.71 -10.07
C ARG A 10 5.42 13.10 -11.41
N GLU A 11 6.20 12.04 -11.44
CA GLU A 11 6.71 11.38 -12.62
C GLU A 11 6.51 9.87 -12.50
N ILE A 12 6.25 9.23 -13.60
CA ILE A 12 6.16 7.78 -13.73
C ILE A 12 7.31 7.39 -14.67
N ASP A 13 8.19 6.53 -14.20
CA ASP A 13 9.22 5.92 -15.03
C ASP A 13 8.56 4.83 -15.90
N CYS A 14 7.93 5.27 -16.97
CA CYS A 14 7.27 4.40 -17.92
C CYS A 14 8.00 4.50 -19.26
N PRO A 15 8.66 3.44 -19.75
CA PRO A 15 9.26 3.40 -21.07
C PRO A 15 8.14 3.37 -22.12
N LEU A 16 7.74 4.55 -22.56
CA LEU A 16 6.66 4.72 -23.55
C LEU A 16 7.12 4.58 -25.00
N ALA A 17 8.43 4.52 -25.24
CA ALA A 17 9.00 4.65 -26.59
C ALA A 17 8.50 3.57 -27.56
N ASP A 18 8.22 2.37 -27.06
CA ASP A 18 7.82 1.21 -27.86
C ASP A 18 6.45 0.64 -27.46
N ALA A 19 5.78 1.24 -26.48
CA ALA A 19 4.48 0.77 -26.01
C ALA A 19 3.37 1.14 -27.01
N GLN A 20 2.65 0.14 -27.50
CA GLN A 20 1.50 0.34 -28.39
C GLN A 20 0.25 0.76 -27.64
N LEU A 21 0.12 0.35 -26.40
CA LEU A 21 -0.96 0.73 -25.50
C LEU A 21 -0.42 0.90 -24.08
N VAL A 22 -0.84 1.97 -23.42
CA VAL A 22 -0.53 2.22 -22.00
C VAL A 22 -1.83 2.35 -21.24
N MET A 23 -2.00 1.51 -20.24
CA MET A 23 -3.08 1.63 -19.26
C MET A 23 -2.55 2.31 -18.01
N LEU A 24 -3.30 3.28 -17.50
CA LEU A 24 -2.94 4.04 -16.31
C LEU A 24 -4.12 4.11 -15.34
N HIS A 25 -3.91 3.65 -14.12
CA HIS A 25 -4.87 3.76 -13.05
C HIS A 25 -4.27 4.60 -11.91
N THR A 26 -5.00 5.59 -11.44
CA THR A 26 -4.62 6.46 -10.32
C THR A 26 -5.63 6.37 -9.20
N LEU A 27 -5.14 6.22 -7.98
CA LEU A 27 -5.91 6.34 -6.76
C LEU A 27 -5.30 7.43 -5.89
N TYR A 28 -6.14 8.34 -5.38
CA TYR A 28 -5.74 9.37 -4.44
C TYR A 28 -6.71 9.39 -3.26
N PHE A 29 -6.17 9.43 -2.05
CA PHE A 29 -6.90 9.56 -0.81
C PHE A 29 -6.29 10.66 0.05
N LYS A 30 -7.14 11.53 0.59
CA LYS A 30 -6.76 12.53 1.59
C LYS A 30 -7.84 12.59 2.66
N GLY A 31 -7.46 12.22 3.86
CA GLY A 31 -8.34 12.19 5.02
C GLY A 31 -7.73 12.95 6.18
N ALA A 32 -8.44 13.97 6.69
CA ALA A 32 -8.09 14.57 7.98
C ALA A 32 -8.59 13.67 9.11
N TRP A 33 -7.81 13.51 10.18
CA TRP A 33 -8.29 12.80 11.37
C TRP A 33 -9.54 13.47 11.92
N THR A 34 -10.49 12.71 12.43
CA THR A 34 -11.63 13.24 13.18
C THR A 34 -11.13 13.96 14.43
N ASP A 35 -10.29 13.29 15.21
CA ASP A 35 -9.53 13.86 16.31
C ASP A 35 -8.08 14.01 15.88
N LYS A 36 -7.62 15.27 15.67
CA LYS A 36 -6.26 15.56 15.20
C LYS A 36 -5.27 15.50 16.35
N PHE A 37 -4.07 15.02 16.07
CA PHE A 37 -2.97 15.12 17.02
C PHE A 37 -2.54 16.57 17.22
N ASP A 38 -2.18 16.92 18.46
CA ASP A 38 -1.57 18.22 18.77
C ASP A 38 -0.08 18.17 18.38
N PRO A 39 0.38 19.03 17.44
CA PRO A 39 1.79 19.07 17.07
C PRO A 39 2.73 19.39 18.25
N ALA A 40 2.25 20.08 19.29
CA ALA A 40 3.03 20.35 20.49
C ALA A 40 3.32 19.09 21.33
N GLN A 41 2.56 18.01 21.12
CA GLN A 41 2.78 16.74 21.77
C GLN A 41 3.66 15.79 20.94
N THR A 42 3.99 16.15 19.69
CA THR A 42 4.92 15.38 18.85
C THR A 42 6.35 15.61 19.33
N ARG A 43 7.04 14.51 19.66
CA ARG A 43 8.43 14.54 20.14
C ARG A 43 9.24 13.41 19.55
N THR A 44 10.55 13.58 19.46
CA THR A 44 11.44 12.54 18.97
C THR A 44 11.53 11.39 19.99
N GLU A 45 11.15 10.19 19.56
CA GLU A 45 11.26 8.94 20.34
C GLU A 45 11.89 7.84 19.48
N THR A 46 12.39 6.80 20.13
CA THR A 46 12.91 5.62 19.45
C THR A 46 11.76 4.72 19.00
N PHE A 47 11.66 4.50 17.69
CA PHE A 47 10.79 3.47 17.11
C PHE A 47 11.60 2.19 16.90
N ARG A 48 11.06 1.08 17.42
CA ARG A 48 11.69 -0.25 17.31
C ARG A 48 11.07 -1.00 16.15
N GLY A 49 11.73 -0.96 15.01
CA GLY A 49 11.36 -1.78 13.85
C GLY A 49 12.02 -3.17 13.91
N ASN A 50 11.59 -4.08 13.03
CA ASN A 50 12.15 -5.43 12.98
C ASN A 50 13.65 -5.47 12.66
N LEU A 51 14.13 -4.53 11.85
CA LEU A 51 15.52 -4.53 11.37
C LEU A 51 16.44 -3.60 12.18
N ARG A 52 15.88 -2.52 12.74
CA ARG A 52 16.66 -1.50 13.44
C ARG A 52 15.77 -0.61 14.31
N GLU A 53 16.39 0.03 15.27
CA GLU A 53 15.80 1.15 16.00
C GLU A 53 16.12 2.47 15.27
N VAL A 54 15.14 3.35 15.16
CA VAL A 54 15.29 4.66 14.53
C VAL A 54 14.62 5.74 15.38
N ALA A 55 15.24 6.92 15.45
CA ALA A 55 14.63 8.08 16.07
C ALA A 55 13.62 8.69 15.09
N VAL A 56 12.37 8.83 15.51
CA VAL A 56 11.27 9.35 14.69
C VAL A 56 10.46 10.40 15.45
N PRO A 57 9.83 11.36 14.76
CA PRO A 57 8.80 12.20 15.37
C PRO A 57 7.61 11.30 15.75
N MET A 58 7.37 11.15 17.05
CA MET A 58 6.29 10.36 17.60
C MET A 58 5.15 11.28 18.04
N MET A 59 4.00 11.14 17.40
CA MET A 59 2.77 11.85 17.76
C MET A 59 2.13 11.16 18.98
N HIS A 60 1.70 11.94 19.94
CA HIS A 60 1.06 11.46 21.16
C HIS A 60 -0.34 12.03 21.26
N ASP A 61 -1.28 11.18 21.60
CA ASP A 61 -2.62 11.61 21.95
C ASP A 61 -3.32 10.58 22.83
N ARG A 62 -4.30 11.06 23.60
CA ARG A 62 -5.21 10.23 24.36
C ARG A 62 -6.63 10.51 23.92
N GLN A 63 -7.12 9.68 22.99
CA GLN A 63 -8.41 9.90 22.34
C GLN A 63 -9.30 8.65 22.42
N ARG A 64 -10.57 8.82 22.09
CA ARG A 64 -11.50 7.73 21.93
C ARG A 64 -11.35 7.14 20.52
N ALA A 65 -11.01 5.87 20.43
CA ALA A 65 -10.80 5.15 19.18
C ALA A 65 -11.43 3.77 19.20
N GLY A 66 -11.61 3.16 18.04
CA GLY A 66 -11.92 1.74 17.96
C GLY A 66 -10.70 0.94 18.43
N TYR A 67 -10.90 -0.02 19.33
CA TYR A 67 -9.84 -0.85 19.88
C TYR A 67 -10.22 -2.31 19.84
N ALA A 68 -9.28 -3.17 19.49
CA ALA A 68 -9.41 -4.62 19.62
C ALA A 68 -8.06 -5.22 20.03
N ALA A 69 -8.11 -6.29 20.82
CA ALA A 69 -6.93 -7.09 21.15
C ALA A 69 -7.24 -8.58 21.09
N THR A 70 -6.29 -9.32 20.55
CA THR A 70 -6.23 -10.79 20.55
C THR A 70 -4.89 -11.22 21.13
N GLU A 71 -4.63 -12.51 21.22
CA GLU A 71 -3.31 -13.01 21.65
C GLU A 71 -2.19 -12.60 20.69
N SER A 72 -2.49 -12.48 19.40
CA SER A 72 -1.50 -12.24 18.35
C SER A 72 -1.41 -10.78 17.90
N PHE A 73 -2.46 -9.97 18.12
CA PHE A 73 -2.56 -8.63 17.58
C PHE A 73 -3.27 -7.66 18.50
N THR A 74 -2.84 -6.40 18.45
CA THR A 74 -3.60 -5.25 18.94
C THR A 74 -3.95 -4.37 17.74
N ALA A 75 -5.19 -3.89 17.67
CA ALA A 75 -5.65 -3.01 16.61
C ALA A 75 -6.28 -1.73 17.17
N VAL A 76 -6.02 -0.61 16.48
CA VAL A 76 -6.64 0.69 16.75
C VAL A 76 -7.19 1.23 15.43
N SER A 77 -8.46 1.66 15.46
CA SER A 77 -9.15 2.28 14.33
C SER A 77 -9.29 3.77 14.56
N LEU A 78 -8.63 4.56 13.73
CA LEU A 78 -8.65 6.03 13.76
C LEU A 78 -9.58 6.54 12.64
N PRO A 79 -10.70 7.20 12.97
CA PRO A 79 -11.62 7.69 11.98
C PRO A 79 -11.11 8.95 11.27
N TYR A 80 -11.57 9.15 10.03
CA TYR A 80 -11.35 10.36 9.25
C TYR A 80 -12.64 11.19 9.16
N GLY A 81 -12.50 12.49 9.30
CA GLY A 81 -13.55 13.47 9.01
C GLY A 81 -14.89 13.16 9.68
N ASN A 82 -15.85 12.71 8.88
CA ASN A 82 -17.21 12.34 9.33
C ASN A 82 -17.34 10.84 9.68
N GLU A 83 -16.24 10.15 9.89
CA GLU A 83 -16.17 8.72 10.28
C GLU A 83 -16.61 7.72 9.20
N ALA A 84 -16.81 8.17 7.94
CA ALA A 84 -17.14 7.28 6.84
C ALA A 84 -15.98 6.34 6.47
N TYR A 85 -14.75 6.75 6.77
CA TYR A 85 -13.52 5.98 6.58
C TYR A 85 -12.69 6.02 7.85
N SER A 86 -11.87 5.01 8.04
CA SER A 86 -10.90 4.95 9.14
C SER A 86 -9.60 4.28 8.71
N MET A 87 -8.50 4.62 9.38
CA MET A 87 -7.26 3.88 9.31
C MET A 87 -7.24 2.82 10.41
N LEU A 88 -7.06 1.57 10.04
CA LEU A 88 -6.83 0.49 11.00
C LEU A 88 -5.33 0.25 11.15
N LEU A 89 -4.81 0.54 12.33
CA LEU A 89 -3.44 0.26 12.73
C LEU A 89 -3.42 -1.10 13.43
N VAL A 90 -2.61 -2.03 12.93
CA VAL A 90 -2.49 -3.38 13.51
C VAL A 90 -1.06 -3.58 13.99
N LEU A 91 -0.92 -3.86 15.28
CA LEU A 91 0.36 -4.13 15.92
C LEU A 91 0.43 -5.62 16.28
N PRO A 92 1.35 -6.39 15.68
CA PRO A 92 1.58 -7.77 16.07
C PRO A 92 2.12 -7.87 17.50
N ALA A 93 1.90 -9.02 18.15
CA ALA A 93 2.51 -9.32 19.44
C ALA A 93 4.04 -9.25 19.35
N ALA A 94 4.69 -8.87 20.45
CA ALA A 94 6.14 -8.71 20.50
C ALA A 94 6.87 -10.00 20.06
N GLY A 95 7.85 -9.86 19.17
CA GLY A 95 8.62 -10.97 18.64
C GLY A 95 7.99 -11.71 17.46
N THR A 96 6.81 -11.29 16.99
CA THR A 96 6.19 -11.86 15.79
C THR A 96 6.90 -11.35 14.53
N ASP A 97 7.27 -12.25 13.63
CA ASP A 97 7.79 -11.91 12.31
C ASP A 97 6.69 -11.25 11.44
N MET A 98 7.05 -10.18 10.71
CA MET A 98 6.09 -9.41 9.90
C MET A 98 5.47 -10.22 8.75
N ALA A 99 6.25 -11.12 8.13
CA ALA A 99 5.71 -11.99 7.07
C ALA A 99 4.71 -13.00 7.65
N GLN A 100 4.97 -13.52 8.86
CA GLN A 100 4.04 -14.38 9.59
C GLN A 100 2.78 -13.62 9.98
N ALA A 101 2.92 -12.38 10.48
CA ALA A 101 1.80 -11.52 10.81
C ALA A 101 0.91 -11.24 9.59
N GLY A 102 1.51 -10.92 8.42
CA GLY A 102 0.79 -10.71 7.17
C GLY A 102 -0.01 -11.94 6.73
N ARG A 103 0.58 -13.14 6.80
CA ARG A 103 -0.13 -14.40 6.50
C ARG A 103 -1.30 -14.63 7.47
N ALA A 104 -1.10 -14.46 8.76
CA ALA A 104 -2.15 -14.64 9.75
C ALA A 104 -3.33 -13.66 9.53
N LEU A 105 -3.06 -12.42 9.13
CA LEU A 105 -4.11 -11.47 8.77
C LEU A 105 -4.90 -11.92 7.55
N ALA A 106 -4.24 -12.42 6.52
CA ALA A 106 -4.88 -12.98 5.32
C ALA A 106 -5.71 -14.23 5.65
N ASP A 107 -5.25 -15.09 6.56
CA ASP A 107 -5.89 -16.35 6.97
C ASP A 107 -7.06 -16.18 7.98
N GLY A 108 -7.52 -14.95 8.19
CA GLY A 108 -8.74 -14.67 8.94
C GLY A 108 -8.60 -13.81 10.18
N ALA A 109 -7.38 -13.56 10.69
CA ALA A 109 -7.17 -12.67 11.83
C ALA A 109 -7.69 -11.25 11.58
N TRP A 110 -7.69 -10.79 10.33
CA TRP A 110 -8.31 -9.53 9.91
C TRP A 110 -9.79 -9.48 10.28
N LYS A 111 -10.55 -10.51 9.92
CA LYS A 111 -11.99 -10.60 10.19
C LYS A 111 -12.26 -10.68 11.70
N GLU A 112 -11.45 -11.42 12.43
CA GLU A 112 -11.55 -11.51 13.87
C GLU A 112 -11.32 -10.15 14.53
N LEU A 113 -10.21 -9.46 14.22
CA LEU A 113 -9.88 -8.14 14.74
C LEU A 113 -10.99 -7.12 14.48
N THR A 114 -11.45 -7.03 13.22
CA THR A 114 -12.47 -6.04 12.83
C THR A 114 -13.81 -6.30 13.49
N SER A 115 -14.19 -7.57 13.74
CA SER A 115 -15.42 -7.92 14.45
C SER A 115 -15.38 -7.63 15.94
N ARG A 116 -14.19 -7.49 16.53
CA ARG A 116 -13.98 -7.24 17.97
C ARG A 116 -13.74 -5.76 18.30
N LEU A 117 -13.75 -4.87 17.31
CA LEU A 117 -13.55 -3.44 17.54
C LEU A 117 -14.66 -2.87 18.45
N TYR A 118 -14.27 -2.18 19.50
CA TYR A 118 -15.16 -1.43 20.38
C TYR A 118 -14.56 -0.07 20.72
N GLY A 119 -15.40 0.92 21.06
CA GLY A 119 -14.94 2.25 21.44
C GLY A 119 -14.25 2.25 22.80
N ALA A 120 -12.98 2.60 22.85
CA ALA A 120 -12.18 2.70 24.05
C ALA A 120 -11.40 4.02 24.12
N GLN A 121 -10.99 4.41 25.34
CA GLN A 121 -10.01 5.47 25.53
C GLN A 121 -8.63 4.84 25.31
N VAL A 122 -7.91 5.29 24.29
CA VAL A 122 -6.60 4.78 23.90
C VAL A 122 -5.53 5.84 24.16
N ASP A 123 -4.45 5.44 24.79
CA ASP A 123 -3.21 6.23 24.89
C ASP A 123 -2.34 5.83 23.70
N LEU A 124 -2.32 6.69 22.68
CA LEU A 124 -1.78 6.38 21.36
C LEU A 124 -0.44 7.05 21.15
N LYS A 125 0.51 6.26 20.64
CA LYS A 125 1.78 6.72 20.10
C LYS A 125 1.88 6.27 18.65
N LEU A 126 1.84 7.21 17.74
CA LEU A 126 1.92 6.95 16.30
C LEU A 126 3.09 7.70 15.70
N PRO A 127 4.06 7.03 15.06
CA PRO A 127 5.12 7.75 14.38
C PRO A 127 4.56 8.55 13.21
N LYS A 128 5.07 9.75 13.00
CA LYS A 128 4.91 10.49 11.76
C LYS A 128 5.82 9.87 10.72
N PHE A 129 5.29 9.52 9.54
CA PHE A 129 6.07 8.83 8.53
C PHE A 129 5.63 9.17 7.11
N GLU A 130 6.54 8.96 6.19
CA GLU A 130 6.29 8.90 4.75
C GLU A 130 6.87 7.60 4.21
N LEU A 131 6.07 6.87 3.47
CA LEU A 131 6.45 5.65 2.76
C LEU A 131 6.30 5.90 1.27
N ALA A 132 7.30 5.48 0.50
CA ALA A 132 7.24 5.42 -0.95
C ALA A 132 7.58 3.98 -1.38
N TYR A 133 6.80 3.46 -2.31
CA TYR A 133 6.93 2.11 -2.81
C TYR A 133 6.81 2.12 -4.33
N ASP A 134 7.74 1.48 -5.00
CA ASP A 134 7.76 1.28 -6.45
C ASP A 134 8.15 -0.17 -6.73
N THR A 135 7.30 -0.90 -7.45
CA THR A 135 7.53 -2.30 -7.73
C THR A 135 6.92 -2.75 -9.05
N SER A 136 7.55 -3.75 -9.68
CA SER A 136 6.91 -4.57 -10.71
C SER A 136 5.92 -5.52 -10.05
N LEU A 137 4.74 -5.64 -10.64
CA LEU A 137 3.71 -6.58 -10.21
C LEU A 137 3.72 -7.88 -11.02
N ILE A 138 4.55 -7.99 -12.07
CA ILE A 138 4.55 -9.13 -13.02
C ILE A 138 4.80 -10.44 -12.27
N GLU A 139 5.90 -10.54 -11.52
CA GLU A 139 6.25 -11.75 -10.78
C GLU A 139 5.14 -12.17 -9.80
N MET A 140 4.61 -11.21 -9.03
CA MET A 140 3.54 -11.46 -8.08
C MET A 140 2.26 -11.99 -8.78
N LEU A 141 1.90 -11.42 -9.92
CA LEU A 141 0.74 -11.84 -10.69
C LEU A 141 0.95 -13.22 -11.33
N GLN A 142 2.17 -13.54 -11.76
CA GLN A 142 2.53 -14.88 -12.23
C GLN A 142 2.46 -15.92 -11.10
N GLU A 143 2.95 -15.61 -9.89
CA GLU A 143 2.79 -16.48 -8.72
C GLU A 143 1.32 -16.71 -8.35
N MET A 144 0.44 -15.77 -8.66
CA MET A 144 -1.01 -15.89 -8.51
C MET A 144 -1.69 -16.67 -9.66
N GLY A 145 -0.91 -17.13 -10.66
CA GLY A 145 -1.39 -17.94 -11.79
C GLY A 145 -1.75 -17.14 -13.04
N ILE A 146 -1.42 -15.85 -13.11
CA ILE A 146 -1.64 -15.03 -14.31
C ILE A 146 -0.36 -15.04 -15.13
N HIS A 147 -0.23 -15.96 -16.08
CA HIS A 147 0.96 -16.13 -16.92
C HIS A 147 0.77 -15.60 -18.34
N ASP A 148 -0.34 -15.94 -18.98
CA ASP A 148 -0.58 -15.70 -20.40
C ASP A 148 -0.49 -14.21 -20.75
N ALA A 149 -1.04 -13.34 -19.91
CA ALA A 149 -1.06 -11.90 -20.12
C ALA A 149 0.34 -11.24 -20.28
N PHE A 150 1.39 -11.93 -19.81
CA PHE A 150 2.79 -11.47 -19.82
C PHE A 150 3.66 -12.24 -20.82
N SER A 151 3.04 -13.00 -21.73
CA SER A 151 3.72 -13.85 -22.71
C SER A 151 3.11 -13.69 -24.09
N GLY A 152 3.70 -14.38 -25.08
CA GLY A 152 3.14 -14.46 -26.44
C GLY A 152 1.81 -15.20 -26.54
N GLU A 153 1.35 -15.85 -25.48
CA GLU A 153 0.05 -16.54 -25.39
C GLU A 153 -1.10 -15.58 -25.01
N ALA A 154 -0.81 -14.29 -24.80
CA ALA A 154 -1.81 -13.29 -24.42
C ALA A 154 -2.85 -13.10 -25.53
N ASP A 155 -4.13 -13.12 -25.18
CA ASP A 155 -5.23 -12.83 -26.09
C ASP A 155 -5.88 -11.47 -25.79
N PHE A 156 -5.43 -10.44 -26.49
CA PHE A 156 -6.02 -9.10 -26.48
C PHE A 156 -6.75 -8.77 -27.78
N SER A 157 -7.19 -9.79 -28.55
CA SER A 157 -7.89 -9.64 -29.83
C SER A 157 -9.19 -8.82 -29.74
N GLY A 158 -9.76 -8.69 -28.54
CA GLY A 158 -10.89 -7.80 -28.28
C GLY A 158 -10.54 -6.30 -28.27
N LEU A 159 -9.24 -5.94 -28.18
CA LEU A 159 -8.74 -4.54 -28.20
C LEU A 159 -8.15 -4.19 -29.56
N THR A 160 -7.37 -5.08 -30.14
CA THR A 160 -6.65 -4.86 -31.41
C THR A 160 -6.42 -6.21 -32.11
N PRO A 161 -6.33 -6.22 -33.46
CA PRO A 161 -5.93 -7.41 -34.22
C PRO A 161 -4.44 -7.76 -34.06
N ASP A 162 -3.61 -6.83 -33.58
CA ASP A 162 -2.19 -7.05 -33.38
C ASP A 162 -1.93 -7.89 -32.10
N PRO A 163 -0.97 -8.82 -32.11
CA PRO A 163 -0.61 -9.58 -30.92
C PRO A 163 0.03 -8.65 -29.89
N LEU A 164 -0.59 -8.52 -28.74
CA LEU A 164 -0.09 -7.70 -27.61
C LEU A 164 0.10 -8.54 -26.37
N TYR A 165 1.08 -8.20 -25.55
CA TYR A 165 1.27 -8.72 -24.18
C TYR A 165 1.78 -7.60 -23.27
N PHE A 166 1.60 -7.74 -21.95
CA PHE A 166 2.16 -6.81 -20.99
C PHE A 166 3.65 -7.05 -20.79
N ASN A 167 4.47 -6.10 -21.22
CA ASN A 167 5.90 -6.08 -20.96
C ASN A 167 6.27 -5.27 -19.71
N VAL A 168 5.39 -4.38 -19.26
CA VAL A 168 5.52 -3.59 -18.04
C VAL A 168 4.20 -3.61 -17.28
N PHE A 169 4.27 -3.91 -15.99
CA PHE A 169 3.14 -3.80 -15.07
C PHE A 169 3.68 -3.36 -13.71
N LYS A 170 3.61 -2.07 -13.42
CA LYS A 170 4.21 -1.48 -12.23
C LYS A 170 3.20 -0.72 -11.37
N GLN A 171 3.48 -0.65 -10.09
CA GLN A 171 2.74 0.16 -9.13
C GLN A 171 3.70 1.07 -8.36
N GLN A 172 3.37 2.34 -8.30
CA GLN A 172 4.01 3.31 -7.44
C GLN A 172 3.00 3.85 -6.43
N SER A 173 3.38 3.86 -5.15
CA SER A 173 2.51 4.30 -4.07
C SER A 173 3.27 5.20 -3.11
N VAL A 174 2.60 6.22 -2.61
CA VAL A 174 3.10 7.12 -1.57
C VAL A 174 2.05 7.19 -0.47
N LEU A 175 2.49 7.09 0.79
CA LEU A 175 1.64 7.22 1.97
C LEU A 175 2.33 8.17 2.95
N ARG A 176 1.64 9.23 3.34
CA ARG A 176 2.08 10.20 4.35
C ARG A 176 1.10 10.22 5.51
N VAL A 177 1.62 10.15 6.72
CA VAL A 177 0.84 10.24 7.96
C VAL A 177 1.44 11.31 8.84
N ASP A 178 0.63 12.29 9.20
CA ASP A 178 1.01 13.40 10.08
C ASP A 178 -0.12 13.71 11.10
N GLU A 179 0.08 14.74 11.88
CA GLU A 179 -0.85 15.17 12.94
C GLU A 179 -2.22 15.59 12.41
N ARG A 180 -2.32 15.97 11.13
CA ARG A 180 -3.55 16.44 10.50
C ARG A 180 -4.37 15.31 9.91
N GLY A 181 -3.69 14.24 9.45
CA GLY A 181 -4.36 13.17 8.73
C GLY A 181 -3.42 12.26 7.95
N THR A 182 -3.99 11.67 6.92
CA THR A 182 -3.30 10.81 5.98
C THR A 182 -3.48 11.31 4.56
N GLU A 183 -2.41 11.31 3.79
CA GLU A 183 -2.43 11.51 2.36
C GLU A 183 -1.78 10.31 1.68
N ALA A 184 -2.51 9.66 0.79
CA ALA A 184 -2.06 8.49 0.06
C ALA A 184 -2.31 8.66 -1.43
N ALA A 185 -1.35 8.28 -2.24
CA ALA A 185 -1.49 8.24 -3.68
C ALA A 185 -0.92 6.93 -4.22
N SER A 186 -1.59 6.33 -5.19
CA SER A 186 -1.10 5.18 -5.93
C SER A 186 -1.33 5.36 -7.40
N VAL A 187 -0.35 4.95 -8.19
CA VAL A 187 -0.43 4.88 -9.65
C VAL A 187 0.01 3.49 -10.07
N THR A 188 -0.84 2.82 -10.82
CA THR A 188 -0.50 1.56 -11.48
C THR A 188 -0.50 1.82 -12.98
N TRP A 189 0.53 1.36 -13.67
CA TRP A 189 0.59 1.44 -15.12
C TRP A 189 1.05 0.12 -15.72
N ALA A 190 0.56 -0.11 -16.92
CA ALA A 190 0.90 -1.27 -17.71
C ALA A 190 1.17 -0.84 -19.14
N GLY A 191 2.26 -1.30 -19.71
CA GLY A 191 2.60 -1.14 -21.12
C GLY A 191 2.37 -2.45 -21.87
N LEU A 192 1.78 -2.37 -23.06
CA LEU A 192 1.63 -3.50 -23.97
C LEU A 192 2.50 -3.27 -25.20
N ASP A 193 3.19 -4.33 -25.63
CA ASP A 193 4.09 -4.31 -26.78
C ASP A 193 3.79 -5.50 -27.71
N THR A 194 4.21 -5.39 -28.97
CA THR A 194 4.09 -6.45 -30.00
C THR A 194 5.35 -7.27 -30.15
N SER A 195 6.50 -6.82 -29.64
CA SER A 195 7.77 -7.50 -29.78
C SER A 195 8.18 -8.22 -28.49
N LEU A 196 8.41 -9.53 -28.57
CA LEU A 196 9.15 -10.25 -27.54
C LEU A 196 10.58 -9.67 -27.48
N PRO A 197 11.16 -9.43 -26.30
CA PRO A 197 12.56 -9.02 -26.19
C PRO A 197 13.43 -10.05 -26.90
N GLU A 198 14.24 -9.62 -27.89
CA GLU A 198 15.20 -10.49 -28.54
C GLU A 198 16.21 -10.98 -27.48
N GLY A 199 16.13 -12.25 -27.09
CA GLY A 199 17.11 -12.90 -26.22
C GLY A 199 16.70 -13.25 -24.80
N GLY A 200 15.42 -13.26 -24.46
CA GLY A 200 14.93 -13.85 -23.21
C GLY A 200 14.96 -15.40 -23.29
N GLU A 201 15.84 -16.06 -22.54
CA GLU A 201 15.79 -17.51 -22.37
C GLU A 201 14.40 -17.87 -21.82
N GLU A 202 13.74 -18.88 -22.47
CA GLU A 202 12.52 -19.49 -21.94
C GLU A 202 12.78 -19.94 -20.50
N PRO A 203 11.86 -19.69 -19.56
CA PRO A 203 11.99 -20.30 -18.24
C PRO A 203 11.96 -21.81 -18.40
N VAL A 204 13.07 -22.45 -18.03
CA VAL A 204 13.20 -23.91 -18.01
C VAL A 204 12.18 -24.47 -17.04
N ALA A 205 11.37 -25.40 -17.51
CA ALA A 205 10.30 -26.09 -16.80
C ALA A 205 10.76 -26.82 -15.53
#